data_fea4faa6191489e31794022ac46b5fc1
#
_entry.id   fea4faa6191489e31794022ac46b5fc1
#
_cell.length_a   1.000
_cell.length_b   1.000
_cell.length_c   1.000
_cell.angle_alpha   90.00
_cell.angle_beta   90.00
_cell.angle_gamma   90.00
#
_symmetry.space_group_name_H-M   'P 1'
#
loop_
_entity.id
_entity.type
_entity.pdbx_description
1 polymer ?
#
loop_
_entity_poly.entity_id
_entity_poly.type
_entity_poly.pdbx_seq_one_letter_code
_entity_poly.pdbx_strand_id
1 'polypeptide(L)'
;GVDVRNGHKTGFYVDQRENRLLAQELARSFREKHGRGMRALNCFCYTGGFSLALMKGGAESVTSVDSSGDAIKLAEANARRNGFSDGQMNWVEADVFEFLRQERSAGHEYDLIILDPPKFASSHYHVEHAARAYKDISLNGLKLLAPGGHLLTFSCSGAISRDLFQKIIAGAVQDAGVNAWLKSWLGAGADH
;
A
#
# COMPACT_ATOMS: atom_id res chain seq x y z
N GLY A 1 -5.34 -16.78 7.67
CA GLY A 1 -6.47 -17.44 7.00
C GLY A 1 -6.70 -16.83 5.63
N VAL A 2 -7.29 -17.61 4.75
CA VAL A 2 -7.65 -17.23 3.38
C VAL A 2 -9.08 -17.70 3.16
N ASP A 3 -9.95 -16.81 2.63
CA ASP A 3 -11.32 -17.19 2.24
C ASP A 3 -11.31 -17.64 0.77
N VAL A 4 -11.27 -18.93 0.56
CA VAL A 4 -11.26 -19.54 -0.78
C VAL A 4 -12.63 -19.62 -1.42
N ARG A 5 -13.72 -19.33 -0.69
CA ARG A 5 -15.10 -19.41 -1.19
C ARG A 5 -15.63 -18.06 -1.66
N ASN A 6 -15.40 -17.01 -0.85
CA ASN A 6 -15.96 -15.69 -1.10
C ASN A 6 -14.88 -14.62 -1.36
N GLY A 7 -13.60 -14.95 -1.17
CA GLY A 7 -12.50 -14.04 -1.42
C GLY A 7 -12.25 -13.76 -2.90
N HIS A 8 -11.72 -12.57 -3.21
CA HIS A 8 -11.30 -12.23 -4.56
C HIS A 8 -10.25 -13.22 -5.08
N LYS A 9 -10.34 -13.62 -6.35
CA LYS A 9 -9.50 -14.66 -6.99
C LYS A 9 -9.56 -15.98 -6.16
N THR A 10 -8.40 -16.43 -5.66
CA THR A 10 -8.25 -17.60 -4.79
C THR A 10 -8.27 -17.24 -3.30
N GLY A 11 -8.77 -16.04 -2.95
CA GLY A 11 -8.78 -15.52 -1.57
C GLY A 11 -7.46 -14.91 -1.11
N PHE A 12 -6.41 -14.91 -1.96
CA PHE A 12 -5.12 -14.31 -1.68
C PHE A 12 -4.36 -13.95 -2.95
N TYR A 13 -3.60 -12.86 -2.91
CA TYR A 13 -2.80 -12.35 -4.04
C TYR A 13 -1.37 -12.88 -3.94
N VAL A 14 -1.09 -14.03 -4.55
CA VAL A 14 0.26 -14.65 -4.54
C VAL A 14 1.28 -13.86 -5.33
N ASP A 15 0.85 -13.17 -6.39
CA ASP A 15 1.65 -12.27 -7.23
C ASP A 15 2.37 -11.16 -6.42
N GLN A 16 1.84 -10.77 -5.27
CA GLN A 16 2.46 -9.78 -4.36
C GLN A 16 3.46 -10.39 -3.35
N ARG A 17 3.82 -11.67 -3.47
CA ARG A 17 4.71 -12.34 -2.50
C ARG A 17 6.06 -11.63 -2.37
N GLU A 18 6.74 -11.41 -3.48
CA GLU A 18 8.07 -10.78 -3.49
C GLU A 18 8.00 -9.32 -3.00
N ASN A 19 6.94 -8.61 -3.35
CA ASN A 19 6.73 -7.24 -2.90
C ASN A 19 6.45 -7.16 -1.39
N ARG A 20 5.78 -8.16 -0.80
CA ARG A 20 5.63 -8.27 0.66
C ARG A 20 6.96 -8.55 1.36
N LEU A 21 7.81 -9.40 0.77
CA LEU A 21 9.16 -9.64 1.29
C LEU A 21 10.02 -8.38 1.25
N LEU A 22 9.93 -7.60 0.15
CA LEU A 22 10.59 -6.30 0.06
C LEU A 22 10.09 -5.33 1.15
N ALA A 23 8.79 -5.24 1.38
CA ALA A 23 8.23 -4.40 2.45
C ALA A 23 8.74 -4.82 3.84
N GLN A 24 8.82 -6.12 4.10
CA GLN A 24 9.41 -6.65 5.33
C GLN A 24 10.87 -6.26 5.49
N GLU A 25 11.66 -6.34 4.42
CA GLU A 25 13.08 -6.00 4.43
C GLU A 25 13.30 -4.49 4.60
N LEU A 26 12.48 -3.65 3.96
CA LEU A 26 12.51 -2.20 4.17
C LEU A 26 12.24 -1.84 5.63
N ALA A 27 11.27 -2.50 6.28
CA ALA A 27 10.98 -2.27 7.70
C ALA A 27 12.15 -2.69 8.59
N ARG A 28 12.80 -3.83 8.30
CA ARG A 28 13.98 -4.31 9.04
C ARG A 28 15.15 -3.34 8.90
N SER A 29 15.52 -3.00 7.66
CA SER A 29 16.63 -2.09 7.37
C SER A 29 16.40 -0.70 7.97
N PHE A 30 15.17 -0.23 7.95
CA PHE A 30 14.81 1.04 8.60
C PHE A 30 15.08 1.00 10.10
N ARG A 31 14.62 -0.07 10.76
CA ARG A 31 14.83 -0.24 12.21
C ARG A 31 16.31 -0.32 12.57
N GLU A 32 17.10 -1.06 11.79
CA GLU A 32 18.55 -1.17 11.99
C GLU A 32 19.25 0.18 11.83
N LYS A 33 18.84 0.96 10.84
CA LYS A 33 19.44 2.26 10.53
C LYS A 33 19.04 3.36 11.52
N HIS A 34 17.77 3.36 11.97
CA HIS A 34 17.22 4.47 12.74
C HIS A 34 17.03 4.18 14.23
N GLY A 35 17.24 2.93 14.69
CA GLY A 35 17.03 2.52 16.08
C GLY A 35 15.57 2.54 16.54
N ARG A 36 14.62 2.76 15.64
CA ARG A 36 13.17 2.70 15.88
C ARG A 36 12.46 1.94 14.76
N GLY A 37 11.27 1.42 15.03
CA GLY A 37 10.43 0.87 13.97
C GLY A 37 9.88 1.96 13.05
N MET A 38 9.50 1.58 11.83
CA MET A 38 8.83 2.51 10.91
C MET A 38 7.32 2.60 11.20
N ARG A 39 6.76 3.77 11.02
CA ARG A 39 5.31 4.00 10.98
C ARG A 39 4.86 3.81 9.52
N ALA A 40 3.99 2.85 9.26
CA ALA A 40 3.59 2.51 7.91
C ALA A 40 2.09 2.66 7.69
N LEU A 41 1.72 3.01 6.45
CA LEU A 41 0.35 3.05 5.97
C LEU A 41 0.17 2.06 4.83
N ASN A 42 -0.80 1.16 4.94
CA ASN A 42 -1.17 0.20 3.91
C ASN A 42 -2.58 0.47 3.41
N CYS A 43 -2.71 1.07 2.24
CA CYS A 43 -3.97 1.38 1.58
C CYS A 43 -4.39 0.24 0.65
N PHE A 44 -5.72 -0.02 0.59
CA PHE A 44 -6.30 -1.18 -0.09
C PHE A 44 -5.73 -2.48 0.48
N CYS A 45 -5.72 -2.55 1.81
CA CYS A 45 -4.95 -3.57 2.52
C CYS A 45 -5.50 -4.99 2.39
N TYR A 46 -6.74 -5.14 1.90
CA TYR A 46 -7.43 -6.41 1.77
C TYR A 46 -7.33 -7.22 3.08
N THR A 47 -6.80 -8.45 3.02
CA THR A 47 -6.66 -9.33 4.19
C THR A 47 -5.35 -9.11 4.97
N GLY A 48 -4.68 -7.97 4.79
CA GLY A 48 -3.55 -7.52 5.60
C GLY A 48 -2.19 -8.10 5.26
N GLY A 49 -2.00 -8.64 4.05
CA GLY A 49 -0.76 -9.32 3.69
C GLY A 49 0.50 -8.46 3.81
N PHE A 50 0.48 -7.24 3.32
CA PHE A 50 1.58 -6.27 3.48
C PHE A 50 1.73 -5.81 4.93
N SER A 51 0.63 -5.57 5.63
CA SER A 51 0.65 -5.14 7.03
C SER A 51 1.37 -6.15 7.92
N LEU A 52 1.08 -7.44 7.73
CA LEU A 52 1.76 -8.52 8.45
C LEU A 52 3.25 -8.62 8.09
N ALA A 53 3.61 -8.39 6.83
CA ALA A 53 5.00 -8.37 6.39
C ALA A 53 5.78 -7.23 7.05
N LEU A 54 5.20 -6.02 7.09
CA LEU A 54 5.78 -4.86 7.77
C LEU A 54 6.00 -5.11 9.26
N MET A 55 5.01 -5.68 9.95
CA MET A 55 5.13 -6.04 11.37
C MET A 55 6.22 -7.08 11.61
N LYS A 56 6.32 -8.10 10.74
CA LYS A 56 7.42 -9.09 10.79
C LYS A 56 8.80 -8.47 10.58
N GLY A 57 8.87 -7.39 9.80
CA GLY A 57 10.09 -6.59 9.59
C GLY A 57 10.43 -5.69 10.77
N GLY A 58 9.56 -5.57 11.77
CA GLY A 58 9.78 -4.74 12.95
C GLY A 58 9.27 -3.31 12.81
N ALA A 59 8.21 -3.10 12.02
CA ALA A 59 7.49 -1.82 12.03
C ALA A 59 6.99 -1.51 13.46
N GLU A 60 7.00 -0.23 13.82
CA GLU A 60 6.50 0.27 15.10
C GLU A 60 4.97 0.26 15.11
N SER A 61 4.38 0.73 14.02
CA SER A 61 2.94 0.74 13.81
C SER A 61 2.57 0.60 12.35
N VAL A 62 1.43 -0.02 12.07
CA VAL A 62 0.85 -0.11 10.73
C VAL A 62 -0.62 0.29 10.78
N THR A 63 -0.97 1.35 10.06
CA THR A 63 -2.36 1.69 9.75
C THR A 63 -2.75 1.03 8.44
N SER A 64 -3.84 0.28 8.44
CA SER A 64 -4.31 -0.52 7.30
C SER A 64 -5.73 -0.11 6.95
N VAL A 65 -5.95 0.28 5.70
CA VAL A 65 -7.23 0.85 5.24
C VAL A 65 -7.78 0.05 4.08
N ASP A 66 -9.03 -0.30 4.16
CA ASP A 66 -9.81 -0.92 3.08
C ASP A 66 -11.28 -0.53 3.20
N SER A 67 -12.00 -0.48 2.09
CA SER A 67 -13.44 -0.22 2.07
C SER A 67 -14.29 -1.44 2.41
N SER A 68 -13.68 -2.63 2.43
CA SER A 68 -14.35 -3.89 2.75
C SER A 68 -14.20 -4.24 4.23
N GLY A 69 -15.28 -4.07 5.00
CA GLY A 69 -15.30 -4.46 6.42
C GLY A 69 -15.03 -5.96 6.64
N ASP A 70 -15.43 -6.82 5.71
CA ASP A 70 -15.14 -8.25 5.81
C ASP A 70 -13.66 -8.56 5.58
N ALA A 71 -13.00 -7.84 4.66
CA ALA A 71 -11.55 -7.93 4.48
C ALA A 71 -10.80 -7.46 5.73
N ILE A 72 -11.22 -6.35 6.33
CA ILE A 72 -10.66 -5.82 7.59
C ILE A 72 -10.81 -6.82 8.73
N LYS A 73 -11.99 -7.39 8.94
CA LYS A 73 -12.20 -8.43 9.98
C LYS A 73 -11.27 -9.64 9.79
N LEU A 74 -11.09 -10.08 8.53
CA LEU A 74 -10.18 -11.18 8.22
C LEU A 74 -8.72 -10.80 8.44
N ALA A 75 -8.35 -9.56 8.11
CA ALA A 75 -7.01 -9.02 8.34
C ALA A 75 -6.66 -8.98 9.85
N GLU A 76 -7.57 -8.49 10.69
CA GLU A 76 -7.44 -8.53 12.15
C GLU A 76 -7.27 -9.97 12.68
N ALA A 77 -8.11 -10.89 12.20
CA ALA A 77 -8.00 -12.30 12.58
C ALA A 77 -6.65 -12.90 12.16
N ASN A 78 -6.14 -12.51 11.00
CA ASN A 78 -4.81 -12.90 10.52
C ASN A 78 -3.69 -12.33 11.41
N ALA A 79 -3.80 -11.08 11.82
CA ALA A 79 -2.85 -10.44 12.73
C ALA A 79 -2.77 -11.19 14.06
N ARG A 80 -3.91 -11.44 14.68
CA ARG A 80 -3.98 -12.22 15.94
C ARG A 80 -3.39 -13.62 15.81
N ARG A 81 -3.66 -14.35 14.71
CA ARG A 81 -3.07 -15.67 14.43
C ARG A 81 -1.54 -15.63 14.24
N ASN A 82 -0.99 -14.49 13.85
CA ASN A 82 0.46 -14.30 13.73
C ASN A 82 1.09 -13.72 15.00
N GLY A 83 0.34 -13.59 16.10
CA GLY A 83 0.85 -13.14 17.39
C GLY A 83 1.02 -11.62 17.52
N PHE A 84 0.43 -10.84 16.62
CA PHE A 84 0.44 -9.38 16.74
C PHE A 84 -0.71 -8.89 17.61
N SER A 85 -0.42 -7.92 18.47
CA SER A 85 -1.39 -7.32 19.39
C SER A 85 -2.08 -6.09 18.77
N ASP A 86 -3.26 -5.76 19.29
CA ASP A 86 -4.10 -4.67 18.77
C ASP A 86 -3.47 -3.26 18.93
N GLY A 87 -2.44 -3.08 19.77
CA GLY A 87 -1.82 -1.77 20.00
C GLY A 87 -0.86 -1.27 18.91
N GLN A 88 -0.41 -2.16 18.01
CA GLN A 88 0.55 -1.82 16.96
C GLN A 88 -0.07 -1.79 15.55
N MET A 89 -1.28 -2.32 15.41
CA MET A 89 -1.98 -2.41 14.14
C MET A 89 -3.34 -1.72 14.24
N ASN A 90 -3.52 -0.69 13.42
CA ASN A 90 -4.77 0.04 13.30
C ASN A 90 -5.49 -0.39 12.02
N TRP A 91 -6.72 -0.88 12.15
CA TRP A 91 -7.54 -1.35 11.06
C TRP A 91 -8.71 -0.39 10.82
N VAL A 92 -8.81 0.14 9.60
CA VAL A 92 -9.77 1.19 9.27
C VAL A 92 -10.61 0.76 8.08
N GLU A 93 -11.93 0.65 8.29
CA GLU A 93 -12.90 0.51 7.21
C GLU A 93 -13.26 1.91 6.70
N ALA A 94 -12.72 2.29 5.54
CA ALA A 94 -12.95 3.61 4.94
C ALA A 94 -12.68 3.61 3.43
N ASP A 95 -13.22 4.61 2.74
CA ASP A 95 -12.75 4.97 1.40
C ASP A 95 -11.33 5.51 1.47
N VAL A 96 -10.41 4.91 0.70
CA VAL A 96 -8.98 5.26 0.74
C VAL A 96 -8.73 6.70 0.28
N PHE A 97 -9.48 7.20 -0.71
CA PHE A 97 -9.30 8.57 -1.21
C PHE A 97 -9.64 9.59 -0.13
N GLU A 98 -10.74 9.37 0.57
CA GLU A 98 -11.15 10.24 1.71
C GLU A 98 -10.19 10.11 2.87
N PHE A 99 -9.79 8.90 3.22
CA PHE A 99 -8.86 8.64 4.31
C PHE A 99 -7.51 9.36 4.10
N LEU A 100 -6.91 9.25 2.91
CA LEU A 100 -5.65 9.94 2.60
C LEU A 100 -5.76 11.47 2.74
N ARG A 101 -6.90 12.05 2.37
CA ARG A 101 -7.15 13.49 2.54
C ARG A 101 -7.30 13.89 4.01
N GLN A 102 -7.99 13.07 4.80
CA GLN A 102 -8.15 13.28 6.24
C GLN A 102 -6.80 13.21 6.97
N GLU A 103 -5.99 12.18 6.71
CA GLU A 103 -4.64 12.03 7.25
C GLU A 103 -3.76 13.25 6.93
N ARG A 104 -3.84 13.72 5.70
CA ARG A 104 -3.12 14.92 5.26
C ARG A 104 -3.58 16.18 6.01
N SER A 105 -4.89 16.34 6.20
CA SER A 105 -5.45 17.48 6.93
C SER A 105 -5.08 17.42 8.42
N ALA A 106 -4.92 16.23 8.97
CA ALA A 106 -4.47 16.01 10.34
C ALA A 106 -2.95 16.21 10.53
N GLY A 107 -2.19 16.32 9.42
CA GLY A 107 -0.74 16.50 9.48
C GLY A 107 0.03 15.24 9.87
N HIS A 108 -0.56 14.05 9.66
CA HIS A 108 0.12 12.80 9.93
C HIS A 108 1.23 12.52 8.89
N GLU A 109 2.25 11.79 9.32
CA GLU A 109 3.37 11.38 8.47
C GLU A 109 3.71 9.91 8.67
N TYR A 110 4.14 9.27 7.57
CA TYR A 110 4.51 7.85 7.52
C TYR A 110 5.90 7.66 6.91
N ASP A 111 6.64 6.69 7.42
CA ASP A 111 7.96 6.32 6.88
C ASP A 111 7.86 5.43 5.63
N LEU A 112 6.73 4.70 5.51
CA LEU A 112 6.43 3.90 4.32
C LEU A 112 4.93 3.89 4.05
N ILE A 113 4.55 4.09 2.78
CA ILE A 113 3.17 4.00 2.31
C ILE A 113 3.07 2.98 1.18
N ILE A 114 2.07 2.12 1.25
CA ILE A 114 1.73 1.13 0.22
C ILE A 114 0.38 1.51 -0.38
N LEU A 115 0.34 1.61 -1.70
CA LEU A 115 -0.85 1.85 -2.49
C LEU A 115 -1.03 0.68 -3.48
N ASP A 116 -1.86 -0.31 -3.13
CA ASP A 116 -2.17 -1.49 -3.95
C ASP A 116 -3.65 -1.50 -4.35
N PRO A 117 -4.09 -0.52 -5.18
CA PRO A 117 -5.49 -0.31 -5.48
C PRO A 117 -6.07 -1.42 -6.36
N PRO A 118 -7.41 -1.59 -6.33
CA PRO A 118 -8.09 -2.44 -7.29
C PRO A 118 -7.93 -1.89 -8.71
N LYS A 119 -8.36 -2.68 -9.69
CA LYS A 119 -8.30 -2.30 -11.11
C LYS A 119 -9.20 -1.08 -11.39
N PHE A 120 -8.59 0.09 -11.57
CA PHE A 120 -9.33 1.32 -11.88
C PHE A 120 -9.77 1.42 -13.35
N ALA A 121 -9.08 0.73 -14.28
CA ALA A 121 -9.47 0.65 -15.69
C ALA A 121 -9.73 -0.79 -16.10
N SER A 122 -10.96 -1.09 -16.50
CA SER A 122 -11.36 -2.38 -17.06
C SER A 122 -11.14 -2.46 -18.58
N SER A 123 -11.00 -1.31 -19.26
CA SER A 123 -10.79 -1.18 -20.70
C SER A 123 -10.04 0.10 -21.04
N HIS A 124 -9.58 0.21 -22.30
CA HIS A 124 -8.90 1.41 -22.80
C HIS A 124 -9.78 2.68 -22.75
N TYR A 125 -11.10 2.55 -22.78
CA TYR A 125 -12.03 3.69 -22.66
C TYR A 125 -12.00 4.36 -21.27
N HIS A 126 -11.45 3.71 -20.25
CA HIS A 126 -11.41 4.23 -18.88
C HIS A 126 -10.00 4.65 -18.44
N VAL A 127 -9.03 4.68 -19.36
CA VAL A 127 -7.62 4.99 -19.06
C VAL A 127 -7.45 6.35 -18.39
N GLU A 128 -8.11 7.39 -18.90
CA GLU A 128 -7.99 8.74 -18.33
C GLU A 128 -8.53 8.81 -16.89
N HIS A 129 -9.67 8.17 -16.65
CA HIS A 129 -10.26 8.12 -15.31
C HIS A 129 -9.32 7.37 -14.34
N ALA A 130 -8.80 6.23 -14.75
CA ALA A 130 -7.84 5.47 -13.97
C ALA A 130 -6.54 6.26 -13.71
N ALA A 131 -6.03 6.98 -14.73
CA ALA A 131 -4.83 7.80 -14.59
C ALA A 131 -5.02 8.90 -13.53
N ARG A 132 -6.19 9.55 -13.50
CA ARG A 132 -6.53 10.55 -12.48
C ARG A 132 -6.61 9.92 -11.09
N ALA A 133 -7.22 8.75 -10.96
CA ALA A 133 -7.32 8.03 -9.69
C ALA A 133 -5.94 7.63 -9.16
N TYR A 134 -5.08 7.02 -10.00
CA TYR A 134 -3.69 6.71 -9.61
C TYR A 134 -2.89 7.95 -9.22
N LYS A 135 -3.07 9.05 -9.97
CA LYS A 135 -2.41 10.33 -9.66
C LYS A 135 -2.86 10.88 -8.32
N ASP A 136 -4.18 10.87 -8.04
CA ASP A 136 -4.75 11.42 -6.79
C ASP A 136 -4.25 10.66 -5.55
N ILE A 137 -4.32 9.32 -5.54
CA ILE A 137 -3.83 8.55 -4.40
C ILE A 137 -2.32 8.69 -4.22
N SER A 138 -1.56 8.72 -5.32
CA SER A 138 -0.10 8.87 -5.26
C SER A 138 0.32 10.25 -4.78
N LEU A 139 -0.36 11.31 -5.23
CA LEU A 139 -0.16 12.69 -4.75
C LEU A 139 -0.37 12.81 -3.25
N ASN A 140 -1.50 12.27 -2.76
CA ASN A 140 -1.82 12.31 -1.33
C ASN A 140 -0.84 11.45 -0.53
N GLY A 141 -0.48 10.26 -1.02
CA GLY A 141 0.54 9.42 -0.40
C GLY A 141 1.89 10.10 -0.30
N LEU A 142 2.36 10.74 -1.37
CA LEU A 142 3.64 11.49 -1.37
C LEU A 142 3.66 12.63 -0.35
N LYS A 143 2.53 13.32 -0.16
CA LYS A 143 2.41 14.41 0.83
C LYS A 143 2.33 13.91 2.27
N LEU A 144 2.08 12.63 2.47
CA LEU A 144 2.06 11.97 3.79
C LEU A 144 3.40 11.29 4.14
N LEU A 145 4.37 11.26 3.21
CA LEU A 145 5.66 10.67 3.50
C LEU A 145 6.52 11.61 4.35
N ALA A 146 7.07 11.05 5.41
CA ALA A 146 8.17 11.66 6.14
C ALA A 146 9.41 11.80 5.23
N PRO A 147 10.30 12.78 5.49
CA PRO A 147 11.54 12.91 4.73
C PRO A 147 12.34 11.61 4.68
N GLY A 148 12.71 11.17 3.48
CA GLY A 148 13.41 9.90 3.25
C GLY A 148 12.49 8.66 3.27
N GLY A 149 11.19 8.83 3.39
CA GLY A 149 10.19 7.76 3.35
C GLY A 149 10.08 7.07 1.99
N HIS A 150 9.38 5.95 1.95
CA HIS A 150 9.20 5.12 0.77
C HIS A 150 7.72 5.02 0.36
N LEU A 151 7.46 5.19 -0.95
CA LEU A 151 6.17 4.88 -1.56
C LEU A 151 6.29 3.61 -2.41
N LEU A 152 5.50 2.58 -2.08
CA LEU A 152 5.26 1.43 -2.94
C LEU A 152 3.89 1.60 -3.58
N THR A 153 3.85 1.78 -4.90
CA THR A 153 2.59 1.98 -5.62
C THR A 153 2.46 1.00 -6.78
N PHE A 154 1.28 0.44 -6.93
CA PHE A 154 1.01 -0.64 -7.86
C PHE A 154 -0.15 -0.29 -8.80
N SER A 155 -0.14 -0.91 -9.98
CA SER A 155 -1.26 -0.93 -10.92
C SER A 155 -1.50 -2.35 -11.40
N CYS A 156 -2.72 -2.84 -11.22
CA CYS A 156 -3.17 -4.11 -11.79
C CYS A 156 -4.02 -3.90 -13.08
N SER A 157 -4.07 -2.68 -13.63
CA SER A 157 -4.83 -2.33 -14.82
C SER A 157 -4.00 -2.59 -16.08
N GLY A 158 -4.31 -3.64 -16.85
CA GLY A 158 -3.61 -3.94 -18.10
C GLY A 158 -3.71 -2.86 -19.17
N ALA A 159 -4.70 -1.94 -19.07
CA ALA A 159 -4.82 -0.79 -19.96
C ALA A 159 -3.84 0.37 -19.60
N ILE A 160 -3.19 0.32 -18.44
CA ILE A 160 -2.17 1.28 -18.00
C ILE A 160 -0.80 0.65 -18.23
N SER A 161 -0.12 1.07 -19.30
CA SER A 161 1.23 0.62 -19.57
C SER A 161 2.21 1.10 -18.50
N ARG A 162 3.37 0.44 -18.40
CA ARG A 162 4.46 0.82 -17.50
C ARG A 162 4.89 2.28 -17.70
N ASP A 163 5.06 2.70 -18.95
CA ASP A 163 5.47 4.07 -19.27
C ASP A 163 4.41 5.10 -18.88
N LEU A 164 3.13 4.78 -19.11
CA LEU A 164 2.03 5.64 -18.70
C LEU A 164 1.97 5.73 -17.18
N PHE A 165 2.10 4.61 -16.47
CA PHE A 165 2.11 4.60 -15.01
C PHE A 165 3.26 5.45 -14.45
N GLN A 166 4.46 5.34 -15.02
CA GLN A 166 5.59 6.18 -14.63
C GLN A 166 5.31 7.68 -14.83
N LYS A 167 4.68 8.05 -15.95
CA LYS A 167 4.30 9.45 -16.21
C LYS A 167 3.26 9.96 -15.22
N ILE A 168 2.29 9.10 -14.84
CA ILE A 168 1.28 9.43 -13.83
C ILE A 168 1.94 9.72 -12.49
N ILE A 169 2.85 8.83 -12.04
CA ILE A 169 3.56 9.00 -10.77
C ILE A 169 4.50 10.21 -10.81
N ALA A 170 5.22 10.44 -11.90
CA ALA A 170 6.04 11.64 -12.08
C ALA A 170 5.21 12.93 -11.97
N GLY A 171 4.02 12.97 -12.59
CA GLY A 171 3.09 14.07 -12.44
C GLY A 171 2.57 14.25 -11.01
N ALA A 172 2.38 13.16 -10.26
CA ALA A 172 2.01 13.25 -8.84
C ALA A 172 3.15 13.81 -7.98
N VAL A 173 4.41 13.42 -8.25
CA VAL A 173 5.60 13.96 -7.59
C VAL A 173 5.72 15.48 -7.82
N GLN A 174 5.55 15.92 -9.07
CA GLN A 174 5.59 17.33 -9.44
C GLN A 174 4.52 18.14 -8.69
N ASP A 175 3.26 17.66 -8.70
CA ASP A 175 2.14 18.33 -8.04
C ASP A 175 2.24 18.28 -6.50
N ALA A 176 2.90 17.26 -5.97
CA ALA A 176 3.20 17.18 -4.54
C ALA A 176 4.25 18.21 -4.10
N GLY A 177 5.09 18.70 -5.03
CA GLY A 177 6.19 19.60 -4.73
C GLY A 177 7.33 18.95 -3.96
N VAL A 178 7.53 17.62 -4.14
CA VAL A 178 8.56 16.86 -3.44
C VAL A 178 9.63 16.37 -4.41
N ASN A 179 10.83 16.10 -3.88
CA ASN A 179 11.87 15.41 -4.64
C ASN A 179 11.78 13.91 -4.37
N ALA A 180 11.63 13.11 -5.42
CA ALA A 180 11.55 11.66 -5.33
C ALA A 180 12.39 10.98 -6.41
N TRP A 181 12.87 9.78 -6.11
CA TRP A 181 13.61 8.94 -7.07
C TRP A 181 12.92 7.59 -7.22
N LEU A 182 12.79 7.14 -8.47
CA LEU A 182 12.40 5.77 -8.76
C LEU A 182 13.56 4.84 -8.39
N LYS A 183 13.40 4.05 -7.33
CA LYS A 183 14.43 3.11 -6.87
C LYS A 183 14.41 1.81 -7.65
N SER A 184 13.24 1.25 -7.90
CA SER A 184 13.07 -0.02 -8.60
C SER A 184 11.69 -0.17 -9.20
N TRP A 185 11.59 -1.05 -10.19
CA TRP A 185 10.32 -1.56 -10.69
C TRP A 185 10.00 -2.86 -9.98
N LEU A 186 8.78 -2.94 -9.48
CA LEU A 186 8.24 -4.11 -8.82
C LEU A 186 7.38 -4.91 -9.82
N GLY A 187 7.34 -6.21 -9.67
CA GLY A 187 6.57 -7.11 -10.53
C GLY A 187 6.00 -8.27 -9.73
N ALA A 188 5.27 -9.13 -10.43
CA ALA A 188 4.88 -10.42 -9.89
C ALA A 188 6.10 -11.31 -9.67
N GLY A 189 6.01 -12.28 -8.76
CA GLY A 189 7.06 -13.27 -8.56
C GLY A 189 7.36 -14.07 -9.83
N ALA A 190 8.56 -14.65 -9.92
CA ALA A 190 9.02 -15.39 -11.11
C ALA A 190 8.19 -16.64 -11.43
N ASP A 191 7.36 -17.08 -10.51
CA ASP A 191 6.47 -18.25 -10.60
C ASP A 191 5.00 -17.88 -10.93
N HIS A 192 4.74 -16.64 -11.38
CA HIS A 192 3.38 -16.13 -11.67
C HIS A 192 3.20 -15.83 -13.14
#